data_9903a7e9290b274f00a161b00b5feeeb
#
_entry.id   9903a7e9290b274f00a161b00b5feeeb
#
_cell.length_a   1.000
_cell.length_b   1.000
_cell.length_c   1.000
_cell.angle_alpha   90.00
_cell.angle_beta   90.00
_cell.angle_gamma   90.00
#
_symmetry.space_group_name_H-M   'P 1'
#
loop_
_entity.id
_entity.type
_entity.pdbx_description
1 polymer ?
#
loop_
_entity_poly.entity_id
_entity_poly.type
_entity_poly.pdbx_seq_one_letter_code
_entity_poly.pdbx_strand_id
1 'polypeptide(L)'
;MEPDAQLVQQCLRGEGPAWEELVRRHTRRVFGLCYRFTGNSTEAEDLSQEVFLRIYRTLPSYRSAFGAFPTWLTSVTRNLLVDHYRRTRRDRITDSIEDAMPKLEEKHSSAKTPDRLAQAAELSVQLQRGLTRLSPELREAVILRDLQGLEYNEIQLVLQVPEGTVKSRINRGRIELARILTEMGVKPA
;
A
#
# COMPACT_ATOMS: atom_id res chain seq x y z
N MET A 1 -17.39 -1.22 -19.41
CA MET A 1 -17.85 -0.62 -18.13
C MET A 1 -16.94 -1.13 -17.04
N GLU A 2 -16.34 -0.24 -16.25
CA GLU A 2 -15.44 -0.68 -15.16
C GLU A 2 -16.19 -1.59 -14.19
N PRO A 3 -15.58 -2.71 -13.77
CA PRO A 3 -16.24 -3.70 -12.91
C PRO A 3 -16.75 -3.11 -11.59
N ASP A 4 -16.13 -2.04 -11.11
CA ASP A 4 -16.48 -1.41 -9.84
C ASP A 4 -17.51 -0.28 -9.97
N ALA A 5 -17.73 0.28 -11.18
CA ALA A 5 -18.62 1.42 -11.35
C ALA A 5 -20.07 1.10 -10.96
N GLN A 6 -20.58 -0.07 -11.37
CA GLN A 6 -21.92 -0.52 -10.98
C GLN A 6 -22.03 -0.78 -9.49
N LEU A 7 -21.02 -1.42 -8.92
CA LEU A 7 -20.95 -1.74 -7.48
C LEU A 7 -20.94 -0.48 -6.62
N VAL A 8 -20.16 0.54 -7.03
CA VAL A 8 -20.14 1.85 -6.37
C VAL A 8 -21.51 2.53 -6.41
N GLN A 9 -22.22 2.46 -7.55
CA GLN A 9 -23.56 3.03 -7.66
C GLN A 9 -24.55 2.34 -6.71
N GLN A 10 -24.45 1.02 -6.56
CA GLN A 10 -25.28 0.25 -5.62
C GLN A 10 -24.96 0.63 -4.16
N CYS A 11 -23.66 0.77 -3.82
CA CYS A 11 -23.25 1.27 -2.51
C CYS A 11 -23.82 2.67 -2.20
N LEU A 12 -23.81 3.57 -3.19
CA LEU A 12 -24.35 4.93 -3.03
C LEU A 12 -25.86 4.95 -2.83
N ARG A 13 -26.59 3.91 -3.26
CA ARG A 13 -28.01 3.72 -2.99
C ARG A 13 -28.28 3.08 -1.62
N GLY A 14 -27.24 2.75 -0.86
CA GLY A 14 -27.38 2.13 0.46
C GLY A 14 -27.60 0.62 0.44
N GLU A 15 -27.31 -0.06 -0.66
CA GLU A 15 -27.41 -1.51 -0.77
C GLU A 15 -26.30 -2.20 0.04
N GLY A 16 -26.64 -2.74 1.21
CA GLY A 16 -25.69 -3.42 2.11
C GLY A 16 -24.85 -4.52 1.46
N PRO A 17 -25.46 -5.46 0.70
CA PRO A 17 -24.70 -6.51 -0.01
C PRO A 17 -23.66 -5.96 -1.00
N ALA A 18 -23.93 -4.81 -1.62
CA ALA A 18 -22.97 -4.17 -2.52
C ALA A 18 -21.75 -3.65 -1.77
N TRP A 19 -21.94 -3.12 -0.56
CA TRP A 19 -20.84 -2.70 0.30
C TRP A 19 -19.96 -3.88 0.74
N GLU A 20 -20.58 -4.98 1.16
CA GLU A 20 -19.85 -6.20 1.53
C GLU A 20 -18.99 -6.72 0.36
N GLU A 21 -19.56 -6.75 -0.85
CA GLU A 21 -18.83 -7.17 -2.05
C GLU A 21 -17.68 -6.21 -2.40
N LEU A 22 -17.90 -4.90 -2.26
CA LEU A 22 -16.86 -3.89 -2.49
C LEU A 22 -15.69 -4.09 -1.52
N VAL A 23 -15.97 -4.26 -0.23
CA VAL A 23 -14.96 -4.54 0.80
C VAL A 23 -14.23 -5.83 0.47
N ARG A 24 -14.95 -6.94 0.24
CA ARG A 24 -14.39 -8.26 -0.08
C ARG A 24 -13.42 -8.19 -1.27
N ARG A 25 -13.82 -7.50 -2.34
CA ARG A 25 -13.04 -7.36 -3.58
C ARG A 25 -11.73 -6.60 -3.37
N HIS A 26 -11.75 -5.58 -2.53
CA HIS A 26 -10.63 -4.66 -2.36
C HIS A 26 -9.80 -4.88 -1.10
N THR A 27 -10.23 -5.75 -0.16
CA THR A 27 -9.52 -6.01 1.10
C THR A 27 -8.05 -6.38 0.88
N ARG A 28 -7.80 -7.31 -0.05
CA ARG A 28 -6.42 -7.76 -0.33
C ARG A 28 -5.53 -6.63 -0.84
N ARG A 29 -6.07 -5.73 -1.66
CA ARG A 29 -5.35 -4.57 -2.20
C ARG A 29 -5.05 -3.56 -1.10
N VAL A 30 -6.05 -3.21 -0.30
CA VAL A 30 -5.92 -2.25 0.81
C VAL A 30 -4.94 -2.77 1.85
N PHE A 31 -5.13 -4.00 2.33
CA PHE A 31 -4.23 -4.64 3.29
C PHE A 31 -2.80 -4.71 2.75
N GLY A 32 -2.61 -5.16 1.51
CA GLY A 32 -1.29 -5.22 0.88
C GLY A 32 -0.60 -3.87 0.84
N LEU A 33 -1.33 -2.79 0.56
CA LEU A 33 -0.78 -1.43 0.58
C LEU A 33 -0.39 -1.01 2.01
N CYS A 34 -1.29 -1.20 2.98
CA CYS A 34 -1.02 -0.90 4.38
C CYS A 34 0.22 -1.66 4.90
N TYR A 35 0.28 -2.96 4.66
CA TYR A 35 1.40 -3.79 5.07
C TYR A 35 2.74 -3.36 4.44
N ARG A 36 2.75 -3.00 3.14
CA ARG A 36 3.97 -2.53 2.47
C ARG A 36 4.49 -1.21 3.04
N PHE A 37 3.61 -0.38 3.59
CA PHE A 37 4.00 0.88 4.24
C PHE A 37 4.46 0.69 5.68
N THR A 38 3.75 -0.11 6.48
CA THR A 38 4.01 -0.26 7.92
C THR A 38 5.05 -1.33 8.23
N GLY A 39 5.08 -2.42 7.47
CA GLY A 39 5.89 -3.60 7.76
C GLY A 39 5.34 -4.46 8.91
N ASN A 40 4.18 -4.12 9.48
CA ASN A 40 3.55 -4.78 10.62
C ASN A 40 2.15 -5.24 10.25
N SER A 41 1.84 -6.53 10.47
CA SER A 41 0.55 -7.14 10.07
C SER A 41 -0.62 -6.58 10.88
N THR A 42 -0.45 -6.46 12.20
CA THR A 42 -1.49 -5.97 13.10
C THR A 42 -1.83 -4.50 12.78
N GLU A 43 -0.81 -3.66 12.64
CA GLU A 43 -0.98 -2.26 12.24
C GLU A 43 -1.64 -2.14 10.85
N ALA A 44 -1.28 -3.02 9.91
CA ALA A 44 -1.89 -3.04 8.58
C ALA A 44 -3.36 -3.47 8.62
N GLU A 45 -3.75 -4.41 9.50
CA GLU A 45 -5.13 -4.81 9.72
C GLU A 45 -5.95 -3.64 10.25
N ASP A 46 -5.49 -2.96 11.29
CA ASP A 46 -6.16 -1.81 11.90
C ASP A 46 -6.33 -0.66 10.90
N LEU A 47 -5.25 -0.32 10.18
CA LEU A 47 -5.30 0.72 9.15
C LEU A 47 -6.21 0.34 7.99
N SER A 48 -6.28 -0.94 7.61
CA SER A 48 -7.19 -1.40 6.56
C SER A 48 -8.66 -1.19 6.95
N GLN A 49 -9.02 -1.45 8.21
CA GLN A 49 -10.36 -1.17 8.73
C GLN A 49 -10.65 0.33 8.70
N GLU A 50 -9.72 1.16 9.15
CA GLU A 50 -9.87 2.63 9.12
C GLU A 50 -10.02 3.15 7.68
N VAL A 51 -9.28 2.57 6.72
CA VAL A 51 -9.43 2.87 5.28
C VAL A 51 -10.84 2.61 4.81
N PHE A 52 -11.42 1.43 5.09
CA PHE A 52 -12.79 1.11 4.64
C PHE A 52 -13.84 2.00 5.32
N LEU A 53 -13.67 2.35 6.58
CA LEU A 53 -14.54 3.33 7.24
C LEU A 53 -14.44 4.71 6.56
N ARG A 54 -13.25 5.14 6.17
CA ARG A 54 -13.03 6.39 5.46
C ARG A 54 -13.63 6.34 4.06
N ILE A 55 -13.48 5.23 3.34
CA ILE A 55 -14.10 5.03 2.02
C ILE A 55 -15.61 5.12 2.13
N TYR A 56 -16.22 4.45 3.10
CA TYR A 56 -17.68 4.50 3.32
C TYR A 56 -18.17 5.95 3.46
N ARG A 57 -17.46 6.77 4.24
CA ARG A 57 -17.81 8.19 4.46
C ARG A 57 -17.57 9.08 3.25
N THR A 58 -16.54 8.77 2.46
CA THR A 58 -16.09 9.63 1.34
C THR A 58 -16.54 9.14 -0.03
N LEU A 59 -17.15 7.95 -0.11
CA LEU A 59 -17.64 7.37 -1.37
C LEU A 59 -18.53 8.32 -2.18
N PRO A 60 -19.44 9.15 -1.56
CA PRO A 60 -20.22 10.14 -2.29
C PRO A 60 -19.39 11.18 -3.03
N SER A 61 -18.12 11.38 -2.67
CA SER A 61 -17.21 12.31 -3.36
C SER A 61 -16.49 11.69 -4.55
N TYR A 62 -16.53 10.37 -4.70
CA TYR A 62 -15.92 9.69 -5.84
C TYR A 62 -16.60 10.10 -7.14
N ARG A 63 -15.79 10.39 -8.17
CA ARG A 63 -16.26 10.70 -9.53
C ARG A 63 -15.42 9.92 -10.53
N SER A 64 -16.05 9.05 -11.28
CA SER A 64 -15.38 8.22 -12.31
C SER A 64 -14.70 9.05 -13.40
N ALA A 65 -15.14 10.29 -13.62
CA ALA A 65 -14.47 11.23 -14.52
C ALA A 65 -13.02 11.59 -14.13
N PHE A 66 -12.65 11.40 -12.87
CA PHE A 66 -11.29 11.67 -12.37
C PHE A 66 -10.42 10.42 -12.23
N GLY A 67 -10.89 9.27 -12.69
CA GLY A 67 -10.13 8.02 -12.71
C GLY A 67 -10.91 6.82 -12.20
N ALA A 68 -10.31 5.65 -12.39
CA ALA A 68 -10.86 4.37 -11.97
C ALA A 68 -11.03 4.29 -10.45
N PHE A 69 -12.05 3.56 -9.98
CA PHE A 69 -12.28 3.35 -8.54
C PHE A 69 -11.06 2.79 -7.80
N PRO A 70 -10.29 1.80 -8.33
CA PRO A 70 -9.09 1.32 -7.67
C PRO A 70 -7.99 2.39 -7.49
N THR A 71 -7.89 3.35 -8.40
CA THR A 71 -6.94 4.47 -8.29
C THR A 71 -7.36 5.44 -7.20
N TRP A 72 -8.65 5.79 -7.17
CA TRP A 72 -9.21 6.63 -6.09
C TRP A 72 -9.09 5.95 -4.72
N LEU A 73 -9.41 4.66 -4.62
CA LEU A 73 -9.22 3.84 -3.43
C LEU A 73 -7.76 3.89 -2.93
N THR A 74 -6.81 3.75 -3.85
CA THR A 74 -5.38 3.83 -3.54
C THR A 74 -5.00 5.22 -3.01
N SER A 75 -5.57 6.29 -3.58
CA SER A 75 -5.36 7.67 -3.07
C SER A 75 -5.88 7.84 -1.65
N VAL A 76 -7.08 7.35 -1.35
CA VAL A 76 -7.67 7.41 0.01
C VAL A 76 -6.81 6.64 1.00
N THR A 77 -6.41 5.42 0.64
CA THR A 77 -5.54 4.57 1.47
C THR A 77 -4.20 5.26 1.74
N ARG A 78 -3.55 5.74 0.69
CA ARG A 78 -2.27 6.45 0.79
C ARG A 78 -2.34 7.67 1.70
N ASN A 79 -3.37 8.49 1.55
CA ASN A 79 -3.51 9.70 2.36
C ASN A 79 -3.67 9.36 3.85
N LEU A 80 -4.44 8.31 4.17
CA LEU A 80 -4.56 7.82 5.54
C LEU A 80 -3.20 7.33 6.09
N LEU A 81 -2.43 6.57 5.31
CA LEU A 81 -1.11 6.08 5.70
C LEU A 81 -0.11 7.22 5.95
N VAL A 82 -0.12 8.26 5.12
CA VAL A 82 0.73 9.45 5.31
C VAL A 82 0.34 10.21 6.58
N ASP A 83 -0.96 10.37 6.84
CA ASP A 83 -1.47 11.02 8.05
C ASP A 83 -1.10 10.20 9.30
N HIS A 84 -1.22 8.87 9.23
CA HIS A 84 -0.80 7.97 10.29
C HIS A 84 0.70 8.08 10.57
N TYR A 85 1.54 8.01 9.54
CA TYR A 85 2.99 8.15 9.68
C TYR A 85 3.40 9.51 10.28
N ARG A 86 2.74 10.60 9.87
CA ARG A 86 3.01 11.94 10.43
C ARG A 86 2.64 12.03 11.91
N ARG A 87 1.52 11.40 12.33
CA ARG A 87 1.10 11.33 13.74
C ARG A 87 2.12 10.54 14.56
N THR A 88 2.40 9.32 14.16
CA THR A 88 3.35 8.43 14.84
C THR A 88 4.76 9.05 14.97
N ARG A 89 5.20 9.79 13.95
CA ARG A 89 6.48 10.50 14.01
C ARG A 89 6.47 11.66 15.02
N ARG A 90 5.35 12.39 15.13
CA ARG A 90 5.22 13.45 16.15
C ARG A 90 5.24 12.88 17.56
N ASP A 91 4.51 11.79 17.79
CA ASP A 91 4.44 11.11 19.07
C ASP A 91 5.83 10.60 19.50
N ARG A 92 6.60 10.01 18.57
CA ARG A 92 7.99 9.58 18.83
C ARG A 92 8.98 10.73 19.10
N ILE A 93 8.74 11.92 18.60
CA ILE A 93 9.57 13.11 18.89
C ILE A 93 9.24 13.65 20.28
N THR A 94 8.01 13.44 20.76
CA THR A 94 7.56 13.85 22.10
C THR A 94 8.00 12.85 23.15
N ASP A 95 8.02 11.55 22.83
CA ASP A 95 8.53 10.47 23.68
C ASP A 95 9.97 10.15 23.26
N SER A 96 10.94 10.76 23.93
CA SER A 96 12.36 10.52 23.70
C SER A 96 12.73 9.05 23.86
N ILE A 97 13.46 8.52 22.85
CA ILE A 97 14.33 7.34 22.89
C ILE A 97 13.63 5.98 22.93
N GLU A 98 13.60 5.33 21.78
CA GLU A 98 14.20 4.03 21.47
C GLU A 98 13.79 3.61 20.06
N ASP A 99 14.81 3.38 19.20
CA ASP A 99 14.65 2.80 17.86
C ASP A 99 14.10 1.37 17.99
N ALA A 100 12.79 1.24 18.06
CA ALA A 100 12.12 -0.03 17.91
C ALA A 100 11.92 -0.29 16.41
N MET A 101 12.84 -1.04 15.79
CA MET A 101 12.57 -1.69 14.50
C MET A 101 11.28 -2.51 14.64
N PRO A 102 10.31 -2.36 13.73
CA PRO A 102 9.11 -3.19 13.74
C PRO A 102 9.52 -4.67 13.67
N LYS A 103 9.17 -5.45 14.67
CA LYS A 103 9.29 -6.91 14.60
C LYS A 103 8.31 -7.41 13.56
N LEU A 104 8.84 -8.01 12.49
CA LEU A 104 8.05 -8.69 11.48
C LEU A 104 7.42 -9.94 12.12
N GLU A 105 6.12 -9.87 12.41
CA GLU A 105 5.35 -11.05 12.77
C GLU A 105 4.99 -11.82 11.49
N GLU A 106 5.53 -13.03 11.38
CA GLU A 106 5.23 -13.96 10.30
C GLU A 106 3.85 -14.61 10.53
N LYS A 107 2.85 -14.22 9.76
CA LYS A 107 1.66 -15.06 9.56
C LYS A 107 1.66 -15.60 8.13
N HIS A 108 2.00 -16.88 8.02
CA HIS A 108 1.95 -17.63 6.78
C HIS A 108 0.50 -17.88 6.36
N SER A 109 0.17 -17.52 5.13
CA SER A 109 -1.03 -18.01 4.45
C SER A 109 -0.69 -19.12 3.48
N SER A 110 -1.43 -20.20 3.61
CA SER A 110 -1.37 -21.55 3.11
C SER A 110 -1.27 -21.75 1.58
N ALA A 111 -0.58 -22.86 1.27
CA ALA A 111 -0.72 -23.80 0.15
C ALA A 111 -0.09 -23.50 -1.20
N LYS A 112 1.14 -23.95 -1.36
CA LYS A 112 1.79 -24.48 -2.59
C LYS A 112 3.09 -25.16 -2.15
N THR A 113 3.64 -26.11 -2.94
CA THR A 113 4.78 -26.97 -2.62
C THR A 113 5.82 -26.40 -1.65
N PRO A 114 6.24 -27.12 -0.58
CA PRO A 114 6.93 -26.56 0.59
C PRO A 114 8.17 -25.72 0.26
N ASP A 115 8.96 -26.11 -0.71
CA ASP A 115 10.27 -25.50 -0.99
C ASP A 115 10.16 -24.16 -1.75
N ARG A 116 9.32 -24.09 -2.78
CA ARG A 116 9.10 -22.84 -3.56
C ARG A 116 8.31 -21.80 -2.78
N LEU A 117 7.49 -22.25 -1.83
CA LEU A 117 6.72 -21.35 -0.98
C LEU A 117 7.58 -20.74 0.11
N ALA A 118 8.47 -21.54 0.71
CA ALA A 118 9.42 -21.05 1.69
C ALA A 118 10.33 -19.98 1.05
N GLN A 119 10.86 -20.23 -0.15
CA GLN A 119 11.67 -19.27 -0.90
C GLN A 119 10.89 -17.98 -1.24
N ALA A 120 9.64 -18.11 -1.70
CA ALA A 120 8.80 -16.95 -2.03
C ALA A 120 8.42 -16.14 -0.78
N ALA A 121 8.16 -16.80 0.34
CA ALA A 121 7.89 -16.17 1.62
C ALA A 121 9.13 -15.42 2.13
N GLU A 122 10.30 -16.04 2.09
CA GLU A 122 11.57 -15.43 2.48
C GLU A 122 11.88 -14.19 1.61
N LEU A 123 11.73 -14.32 0.29
CA LEU A 123 11.92 -13.20 -0.64
C LEU A 123 10.94 -12.05 -0.35
N SER A 124 9.69 -12.36 -0.01
CA SER A 124 8.68 -11.37 0.37
C SER A 124 9.08 -10.62 1.65
N VAL A 125 9.62 -11.32 2.64
CA VAL A 125 10.13 -10.72 3.89
C VAL A 125 11.34 -9.84 3.61
N GLN A 126 12.28 -10.29 2.79
CA GLN A 126 13.47 -9.52 2.41
C GLN A 126 13.08 -8.26 1.63
N LEU A 127 12.15 -8.37 0.68
CA LEU A 127 11.61 -7.23 -0.05
C LEU A 127 10.95 -6.23 0.89
N GLN A 128 10.14 -6.71 1.85
CA GLN A 128 9.50 -5.85 2.85
C GLN A 128 10.53 -5.09 3.69
N ARG A 129 11.57 -5.78 4.17
CA ARG A 129 12.68 -5.14 4.90
C ARG A 129 13.43 -4.12 4.04
N GLY A 130 13.65 -4.43 2.75
CA GLY A 130 14.26 -3.50 1.80
C GLY A 130 13.42 -2.24 1.60
N LEU A 131 12.11 -2.39 1.44
CA LEU A 131 11.18 -1.27 1.29
C LEU A 131 11.17 -0.34 2.51
N THR A 132 11.22 -0.88 3.73
CA THR A 132 11.24 -0.06 4.94
C THR A 132 12.52 0.78 5.10
N ARG A 133 13.61 0.40 4.44
CA ARG A 133 14.88 1.15 4.42
C ARG A 133 14.92 2.28 3.39
N LEU A 134 13.99 2.31 2.43
CA LEU A 134 13.86 3.43 1.49
C LEU A 134 13.31 4.68 2.18
N SER A 135 13.66 5.87 1.65
CA SER A 135 12.95 7.09 2.03
C SER A 135 11.46 6.96 1.72
N PRO A 136 10.57 7.60 2.50
CA PRO A 136 9.13 7.50 2.30
C PRO A 136 8.69 7.78 0.87
N GLU A 137 9.27 8.80 0.22
CA GLU A 137 8.92 9.24 -1.13
C GLU A 137 9.32 8.22 -2.21
N LEU A 138 10.49 7.58 -2.04
CA LEU A 138 10.96 6.54 -2.96
C LEU A 138 10.19 5.25 -2.76
N ARG A 139 9.96 4.85 -1.50
CA ARG A 139 9.17 3.68 -1.14
C ARG A 139 7.77 3.76 -1.74
N GLU A 140 7.10 4.88 -1.55
CA GLU A 140 5.75 5.14 -2.04
C GLU A 140 5.67 4.98 -3.57
N ALA A 141 6.58 5.60 -4.31
CA ALA A 141 6.60 5.56 -5.76
C ALA A 141 6.83 4.12 -6.30
N VAL A 142 7.75 3.37 -5.69
CA VAL A 142 8.03 1.97 -6.04
C VAL A 142 6.82 1.08 -5.73
N ILE A 143 6.21 1.21 -4.54
CA ILE A 143 5.02 0.43 -4.17
C ILE A 143 3.89 0.67 -5.18
N LEU A 144 3.59 1.92 -5.51
CA LEU A 144 2.50 2.25 -6.42
C LEU A 144 2.74 1.70 -7.83
N ARG A 145 3.97 1.80 -8.35
CA ARG A 145 4.29 1.32 -9.70
C ARG A 145 4.44 -0.19 -9.76
N ASP A 146 5.33 -0.75 -8.92
CA ASP A 146 5.81 -2.11 -9.11
C ASP A 146 4.97 -3.16 -8.38
N LEU A 147 4.28 -2.77 -7.30
CA LEU A 147 3.47 -3.70 -6.50
C LEU A 147 1.96 -3.48 -6.67
N GLN A 148 1.52 -2.26 -6.95
CA GLN A 148 0.12 -1.96 -7.22
C GLN A 148 -0.20 -1.88 -8.71
N GLY A 149 0.81 -1.79 -9.58
CA GLY A 149 0.66 -1.78 -11.03
C GLY A 149 0.06 -0.50 -11.61
N LEU A 150 0.12 0.63 -10.87
CA LEU A 150 -0.44 1.89 -11.37
C LEU A 150 0.40 2.45 -12.52
N GLU A 151 -0.26 3.11 -13.46
CA GLU A 151 0.40 3.86 -14.51
C GLU A 151 0.93 5.21 -14.01
N TYR A 152 1.87 5.83 -14.74
CA TYR A 152 2.52 7.08 -14.31
C TYR A 152 1.52 8.22 -14.07
N ASN A 153 0.51 8.35 -14.94
CA ASN A 153 -0.57 9.34 -14.80
C ASN A 153 -1.43 9.08 -13.54
N GLU A 154 -1.70 7.82 -13.21
CA GLU A 154 -2.44 7.45 -12.01
C GLU A 154 -1.60 7.76 -10.75
N ILE A 155 -0.30 7.44 -10.77
CA ILE A 155 0.62 7.75 -9.67
C ILE A 155 0.74 9.26 -9.48
N GLN A 156 0.76 10.03 -10.56
CA GLN A 156 0.74 11.50 -10.52
C GLN A 156 -0.49 12.00 -9.75
N LEU A 157 -1.67 11.45 -10.03
CA LEU A 157 -2.91 11.80 -9.32
C LEU A 157 -2.86 11.40 -7.83
N VAL A 158 -2.34 10.21 -7.53
CA VAL A 158 -2.22 9.70 -6.16
C VAL A 158 -1.22 10.52 -5.35
N LEU A 159 -0.05 10.81 -5.90
CA LEU A 159 1.03 11.53 -5.21
C LEU A 159 0.91 13.05 -5.27
N GLN A 160 0.09 13.58 -6.18
CA GLN A 160 -0.05 15.01 -6.46
C GLN A 160 1.29 15.68 -6.78
N VAL A 161 2.10 15.04 -7.62
CA VAL A 161 3.39 15.55 -8.09
C VAL A 161 3.50 15.42 -9.61
N PRO A 162 4.33 16.24 -10.29
CA PRO A 162 4.52 16.15 -11.74
C PRO A 162 5.03 14.77 -12.18
N GLU A 163 4.66 14.34 -13.39
CA GLU A 163 5.05 13.03 -13.97
C GLU A 163 6.57 12.83 -13.98
N GLY A 164 7.35 13.88 -14.28
CA GLY A 164 8.81 13.82 -14.23
C GLY A 164 9.34 13.48 -12.83
N THR A 165 8.67 13.97 -11.79
CA THR A 165 8.98 13.64 -10.39
C THR A 165 8.63 12.18 -10.09
N VAL A 166 7.48 11.69 -10.58
CA VAL A 166 7.09 10.28 -10.46
C VAL A 166 8.15 9.37 -11.08
N LYS A 167 8.53 9.61 -12.34
CA LYS A 167 9.56 8.84 -13.06
C LYS A 167 10.90 8.84 -12.32
N SER A 168 11.33 10.01 -11.85
CA SER A 168 12.58 10.18 -11.10
C SER A 168 12.54 9.41 -9.76
N ARG A 169 11.43 9.48 -9.00
CA ARG A 169 11.28 8.76 -7.72
C ARG A 169 11.27 7.25 -7.93
N ILE A 170 10.56 6.75 -8.93
CA ILE A 170 10.53 5.31 -9.26
C ILE A 170 11.93 4.82 -9.62
N ASN A 171 12.62 5.51 -10.53
CA ASN A 171 13.94 5.10 -10.96
C ASN A 171 14.95 5.08 -9.79
N ARG A 172 15.04 6.16 -9.02
CA ARG A 172 15.91 6.23 -7.84
C ARG A 172 15.54 5.19 -6.80
N GLY A 173 14.23 4.99 -6.56
CA GLY A 173 13.75 3.99 -5.61
C GLY A 173 14.13 2.56 -5.99
N ARG A 174 14.04 2.21 -7.28
CA ARG A 174 14.48 0.89 -7.79
C ARG A 174 15.98 0.68 -7.60
N ILE A 175 16.80 1.68 -7.95
CA ILE A 175 18.25 1.62 -7.79
C ILE A 175 18.62 1.44 -6.32
N GLU A 176 18.04 2.24 -5.46
CA GLU A 176 18.32 2.18 -4.01
C GLU A 176 17.82 0.86 -3.40
N LEU A 177 16.63 0.39 -3.79
CA LEU A 177 16.09 -0.89 -3.33
C LEU A 177 16.99 -2.06 -3.78
N ALA A 178 17.44 -2.06 -5.03
CA ALA A 178 18.36 -3.08 -5.54
C ALA A 178 19.68 -3.09 -4.75
N ARG A 179 20.24 -1.92 -4.43
CA ARG A 179 21.43 -1.79 -3.58
C ARG A 179 21.20 -2.40 -2.19
N ILE A 180 20.08 -2.01 -1.53
CA ILE A 180 19.72 -2.51 -0.21
C ILE A 180 19.56 -4.04 -0.21
N LEU A 181 18.84 -4.59 -1.20
CA LEU A 181 18.62 -6.04 -1.31
C LEU A 181 19.93 -6.79 -1.54
N THR A 182 20.85 -6.23 -2.35
CA THR A 182 22.16 -6.82 -2.57
C THR A 182 23.00 -6.84 -1.28
N GLU A 183 22.99 -5.76 -0.49
CA GLU A 183 23.62 -5.69 0.83
C GLU A 183 23.05 -6.71 1.83
N MET A 184 21.76 -7.04 1.69
CA MET A 184 21.08 -8.07 2.49
C MET A 184 21.34 -9.50 1.97
N GLY A 185 22.15 -9.67 0.93
CA GLY A 185 22.50 -10.97 0.37
C GLY A 185 21.46 -11.56 -0.60
N VAL A 186 20.47 -10.77 -1.01
CA VAL A 186 19.51 -11.18 -2.04
C VAL A 186 20.20 -11.14 -3.40
N LYS A 187 20.36 -12.31 -4.03
CA LYS A 187 20.92 -12.38 -5.39
C LYS A 187 19.86 -11.93 -6.41
N PRO A 188 20.21 -11.05 -7.35
CA PRO A 188 19.35 -10.78 -8.49
C PRO A 188 19.13 -12.08 -9.28
N ALA A 189 17.87 -12.30 -9.70
CA ALA A 189 17.51 -13.43 -10.55
C ALA A 189 18.06 -13.21 -11.97
#